data_0dd3b8b0ad5a520b5cfe6af318072a26
#
_entry.id   0dd3b8b0ad5a520b5cfe6af318072a26
#
_cell.length_a   1.000
_cell.length_b   1.000
_cell.length_c   1.000
_cell.angle_alpha   90.00
_cell.angle_beta   90.00
_cell.angle_gamma   90.00
#
_symmetry.space_group_name_H-M   'P 1'
#
loop_
_entity.id
_entity.type
_entity.pdbx_description
1 polymer ?
#
loop_
_entity_poly.entity_id
_entity_poly.type
_entity_poly.pdbx_seq_one_letter_code
_entity_poly.pdbx_strand_id
1 'polypeptide(L)'
;MTNEIRNELQLMTNALRDKIQIEKVILFGSQAYGNPKEDSDIDLCIITEENKRKIELIREIRRIIKPYKTHSMDILVYNLKEFSEKSNNFAGIEKTINEKGVLIYG
;
A
#
# COMPACT_ATOMS: atom_id res chain seq x y z
N MET A 1 0.59 9.34 12.09
CA MET A 1 -0.63 8.68 11.56
C MET A 1 -1.75 8.77 12.59
N THR A 2 -2.89 9.29 12.20
CA THR A 2 -4.04 9.42 13.10
C THR A 2 -4.74 8.07 13.30
N ASN A 3 -5.55 7.97 14.37
CA ASN A 3 -6.36 6.77 14.59
C ASN A 3 -7.39 6.56 13.48
N GLU A 4 -7.92 7.63 12.92
CA GLU A 4 -8.86 7.59 11.81
C GLU A 4 -8.24 6.91 10.57
N ILE A 5 -7.04 7.32 10.20
CA ILE A 5 -6.32 6.73 9.06
C ILE A 5 -5.95 5.28 9.37
N ARG A 6 -5.52 4.99 10.60
CA ARG A 6 -5.19 3.63 11.01
C ARG A 6 -6.40 2.70 10.88
N ASN A 7 -7.58 3.15 11.31
CA ASN A 7 -8.81 2.39 11.20
C ASN A 7 -9.22 2.17 9.75
N GLU A 8 -9.11 3.19 8.92
CA GLU A 8 -9.38 3.10 7.48
C GLU A 8 -8.49 2.05 6.82
N LEU A 9 -7.19 2.10 7.08
CA LEU A 9 -6.23 1.16 6.53
C LEU A 9 -6.48 -0.27 7.01
N GLN A 10 -6.89 -0.43 8.27
CA GLN A 10 -7.20 -1.75 8.82
C GLN A 10 -8.40 -2.37 8.13
N LEU A 11 -9.47 -1.60 7.93
CA LEU A 11 -10.67 -2.08 7.24
C LEU A 11 -10.37 -2.45 5.79
N MET A 12 -9.59 -1.62 5.10
CA MET A 12 -9.18 -1.88 3.73
C MET A 12 -8.32 -3.14 3.62
N THR A 13 -7.36 -3.29 4.52
CA THR A 13 -6.46 -4.45 4.54
C THR A 13 -7.26 -5.74 4.77
N ASN A 14 -8.19 -5.72 5.70
CA ASN A 14 -9.04 -6.89 5.96
C ASN A 14 -9.87 -7.26 4.72
N ALA A 15 -10.45 -6.28 4.05
CA ALA A 15 -11.22 -6.51 2.82
C ALA A 15 -10.36 -7.08 1.70
N LEU A 16 -9.13 -6.57 1.54
CA LEU A 16 -8.20 -7.08 0.54
C LEU A 16 -7.80 -8.53 0.81
N ARG A 17 -7.50 -8.85 2.07
CA ARG A 17 -7.09 -10.21 2.46
C ARG A 17 -8.18 -11.24 2.24
N ASP A 18 -9.44 -10.84 2.33
CA ASP A 18 -10.56 -11.72 2.08
C ASP A 18 -10.69 -12.16 0.62
N LYS A 19 -10.13 -11.38 -0.31
CA LYS A 19 -10.36 -11.55 -1.75
C LYS A 19 -9.10 -11.81 -2.56
N ILE A 20 -7.94 -11.37 -2.10
CA ILE A 20 -6.66 -11.56 -2.80
C ILE A 20 -5.59 -12.02 -1.82
N GLN A 21 -4.57 -12.68 -2.38
CA GLN A 21 -3.43 -13.15 -1.60
C GLN A 21 -2.47 -11.98 -1.35
N ILE A 22 -2.65 -11.29 -0.23
CA ILE A 22 -1.81 -10.16 0.15
C ILE A 22 -0.67 -10.65 1.02
N GLU A 23 0.57 -10.30 0.65
CA GLU A 23 1.75 -10.60 1.44
C GLU A 23 2.09 -9.46 2.41
N LYS A 24 2.07 -8.22 1.91
CA LYS A 24 2.36 -7.04 2.74
C LYS A 24 1.55 -5.84 2.28
N VAL A 25 1.22 -4.96 3.23
CA VAL A 25 0.70 -3.63 2.97
C VAL A 25 1.58 -2.64 3.73
N ILE A 26 2.21 -1.71 3.01
CA ILE A 26 3.15 -0.75 3.58
C ILE A 26 2.66 0.66 3.29
N LEU A 27 2.53 1.46 4.33
CA LEU A 27 2.23 2.89 4.21
C LEU A 27 3.55 3.64 3.98
N PHE A 28 3.59 4.51 2.98
CA PHE A 28 4.76 5.34 2.72
C PHE A 28 4.33 6.78 2.47
N GLY A 29 5.28 7.65 2.09
CA GLY A 29 4.98 9.04 1.80
C GLY A 29 4.72 9.89 3.05
N SER A 30 4.01 11.00 2.88
CA SER A 30 3.84 11.99 3.92
C SER A 30 3.12 11.47 5.16
N GLN A 31 2.19 10.54 5.00
CA GLN A 31 1.46 9.95 6.14
C GLN A 31 2.33 9.02 6.99
N ALA A 32 3.42 8.49 6.43
CA ALA A 32 4.30 7.57 7.13
C ALA A 32 5.47 8.28 7.82
N TYR A 33 6.15 9.19 7.11
CA TYR A 33 7.39 9.78 7.59
C TYR A 33 7.56 11.27 7.26
N GLY A 34 6.52 11.91 6.73
CA GLY A 34 6.51 13.35 6.48
C GLY A 34 5.71 14.12 7.53
N ASN A 35 5.39 15.36 7.22
CA ASN A 35 4.46 16.17 8.01
C ASN A 35 3.14 16.26 7.24
N PRO A 36 2.23 15.29 7.42
CA PRO A 36 1.00 15.26 6.64
C PRO A 36 0.07 16.39 7.03
N LYS A 37 -0.57 16.98 6.04
CA LYS A 37 -1.72 17.82 6.25
C LYS A 37 -2.95 16.93 6.39
N GLU A 38 -4.01 17.47 6.98
CA GLU A 38 -5.23 16.72 7.27
C GLU A 38 -5.81 16.01 6.06
N ASP A 39 -5.69 16.61 4.88
CA ASP A 39 -6.22 16.09 3.62
C ASP A 39 -5.13 15.52 2.69
N SER A 40 -3.96 15.20 3.23
CA SER A 40 -2.88 14.58 2.43
C SER A 40 -3.30 13.22 1.91
N ASP A 41 -2.88 12.91 0.68
CA ASP A 41 -3.10 11.59 0.07
C ASP A 41 -2.41 10.50 0.90
N ILE A 42 -2.98 9.31 0.83
CA ILE A 42 -2.40 8.12 1.43
C ILE A 42 -1.66 7.35 0.33
N ASP A 43 -0.39 7.05 0.58
CA ASP A 43 0.44 6.28 -0.34
C ASP A 43 0.63 4.86 0.20
N LEU A 44 0.16 3.86 -0.55
CA LEU A 44 0.24 2.45 -0.16
C LEU A 44 1.04 1.64 -1.16
N CYS A 45 1.92 0.79 -0.62
CA CYS A 45 2.61 -0.23 -1.38
C CYS A 45 2.00 -1.59 -0.99
N ILE A 46 1.45 -2.29 -1.98
CA ILE A 46 0.81 -3.58 -1.76
C ILE A 46 1.64 -4.64 -2.46
N ILE A 47 2.08 -5.64 -1.69
CA ILE A 47 2.83 -6.78 -2.20
C ILE A 47 1.90 -7.98 -2.21
N THR A 48 1.69 -8.56 -3.39
CA THR A 48 0.79 -9.67 -3.60
C THR A 48 1.39 -10.70 -4.54
N GLU A 49 1.09 -11.97 -4.28
CA GLU A 49 1.51 -13.08 -5.14
C GLU A 49 0.37 -13.57 -6.05
N GLU A 50 -0.70 -12.77 -6.19
CA GLU A 50 -1.77 -13.09 -7.14
C GLU A 50 -1.23 -13.19 -8.56
N ASN A 51 -1.61 -14.24 -9.26
CA ASN A 51 -1.15 -14.49 -10.64
C ASN A 51 -2.08 -13.80 -11.64
N LYS A 52 -2.05 -12.47 -11.64
CA LYS A 52 -2.84 -11.63 -12.55
C LYS A 52 -1.96 -10.51 -13.09
N ARG A 53 -2.37 -9.92 -14.21
CA ARG A 53 -1.66 -8.76 -14.74
C ARG A 53 -1.78 -7.59 -13.75
N LYS A 54 -0.73 -6.78 -13.66
CA LYS A 54 -0.65 -5.68 -12.70
C LYS A 54 -1.84 -4.72 -12.84
N ILE A 55 -2.24 -4.39 -14.06
CA ILE A 55 -3.35 -3.46 -14.27
C ILE A 55 -4.69 -4.05 -13.78
N GLU A 56 -4.87 -5.35 -13.92
CA GLU A 56 -6.06 -6.03 -13.41
C GLU A 56 -6.06 -6.04 -11.88
N LEU A 57 -4.91 -6.28 -11.27
CA LEU A 57 -4.75 -6.24 -9.81
C LEU A 57 -5.05 -4.85 -9.26
N ILE A 58 -4.54 -3.81 -9.88
CA ILE A 58 -4.78 -2.43 -9.43
C ILE A 58 -6.27 -2.11 -9.49
N ARG A 59 -6.96 -2.48 -10.56
CA ARG A 59 -8.39 -2.27 -10.71
C ARG A 59 -9.18 -3.01 -9.65
N GLU A 60 -8.82 -4.26 -9.39
CA GLU A 60 -9.47 -5.09 -8.38
C GLU A 60 -9.27 -4.52 -6.99
N ILE A 61 -8.04 -4.14 -6.66
CA ILE A 61 -7.72 -3.51 -5.38
C ILE A 61 -8.53 -2.24 -5.18
N ARG A 62 -8.58 -1.35 -6.18
CA ARG A 62 -9.36 -0.11 -6.09
C ARG A 62 -10.85 -0.38 -5.88
N ARG A 63 -11.39 -1.41 -6.53
CA ARG A 63 -12.79 -1.80 -6.35
C ARG A 63 -13.07 -2.28 -4.93
N ILE A 64 -12.16 -3.11 -4.39
CA ILE A 64 -12.31 -3.69 -3.05
C ILE A 64 -12.26 -2.62 -1.96
N ILE A 65 -11.33 -1.67 -2.07
CA ILE A 65 -11.13 -0.65 -1.04
C ILE A 65 -12.12 0.50 -1.10
N LYS A 66 -12.79 0.69 -2.23
CA LYS A 66 -13.68 1.83 -2.46
C LYS A 66 -14.71 2.06 -1.35
N PRO A 67 -15.41 1.04 -0.82
CA PRO A 67 -16.39 1.26 0.25
C PRO A 67 -15.80 1.78 1.56
N TYR A 68 -14.51 1.59 1.79
CA TYR A 68 -13.84 1.92 3.05
C TYR A 68 -12.98 3.17 2.95
N LYS A 69 -12.68 3.60 1.74
CA LYS A 69 -11.74 4.68 1.47
C LYS A 69 -12.39 6.04 1.70
N THR A 70 -11.77 6.87 2.54
CA THR A 70 -12.20 8.25 2.81
C THR A 70 -11.17 9.28 2.37
N HIS A 71 -9.97 8.85 1.96
CA HIS A 71 -8.89 9.70 1.48
C HIS A 71 -8.49 9.30 0.07
N SER A 72 -7.96 10.24 -0.69
CA SER A 72 -7.32 9.92 -1.97
C SER A 72 -6.12 9.03 -1.73
N MET A 73 -5.91 8.05 -2.60
CA MET A 73 -4.85 7.07 -2.45
C MET A 73 -4.07 6.86 -3.72
N ASP A 74 -2.75 6.80 -3.57
CA ASP A 74 -1.85 6.32 -4.60
C ASP A 74 -1.41 4.91 -4.22
N ILE A 75 -1.56 3.98 -5.15
CA ILE A 75 -1.32 2.57 -4.88
C ILE A 75 -0.25 2.05 -5.82
N LEU A 76 0.82 1.50 -5.24
CA LEU A 76 1.85 0.76 -5.96
C LEU A 76 1.67 -0.73 -5.65
N VAL A 77 1.81 -1.56 -6.67
CA VAL A 77 1.60 -3.01 -6.54
C VAL A 77 2.83 -3.75 -7.07
N TYR A 78 3.33 -4.69 -6.29
CA TYR A 78 4.48 -5.52 -6.64
C TYR A 78 4.25 -6.95 -6.19
N ASN A 79 5.00 -7.90 -6.80
CA ASN A 79 5.22 -9.19 -6.15
C ASN A 79 6.49 -9.11 -5.28
N LEU A 80 6.75 -10.13 -4.47
CA LEU A 80 7.89 -10.13 -3.55
C LEU A 80 9.23 -10.01 -4.27
N LYS A 81 9.40 -10.75 -5.36
CA LYS A 81 10.65 -10.72 -6.13
C LYS A 81 10.90 -9.34 -6.74
N GLU A 82 9.89 -8.78 -7.38
CA GLU A 82 9.96 -7.47 -8.00
C GLU A 82 10.32 -6.39 -6.98
N PHE A 83 9.64 -6.40 -5.82
CA PHE A 83 9.89 -5.42 -4.77
C PHE A 83 11.30 -5.55 -4.20
N SER A 84 11.74 -6.79 -3.94
CA SER A 84 13.09 -7.06 -3.43
C SER A 84 14.17 -6.55 -4.39
N GLU A 85 14.02 -6.84 -5.68
CA GLU A 85 14.98 -6.38 -6.69
C GLU A 85 15.03 -4.85 -6.79
N LYS A 86 13.86 -4.21 -6.82
CA LYS A 86 13.77 -2.75 -6.93
C LYS A 86 14.24 -2.03 -5.66
N SER A 87 14.02 -2.61 -4.49
CA SER A 87 14.44 -2.00 -3.23
C SER A 87 15.96 -2.00 -3.05
N ASN A 88 16.69 -2.76 -3.84
CA ASN A 88 18.16 -2.73 -3.88
C ASN A 88 18.72 -1.64 -4.79
N ASN A 89 17.86 -0.92 -5.51
CA ASN A 89 18.28 0.14 -6.42
C ASN A 89 18.32 1.49 -5.67
N PHE A 90 19.48 2.13 -5.63
CA PHE A 90 19.68 3.40 -4.92
C PHE A 90 18.76 4.53 -5.39
N ALA A 91 18.38 4.55 -6.66
CA ALA A 91 17.57 5.61 -7.25
C ALA A 91 16.06 5.35 -7.12
N GLY A 92 15.66 4.18 -6.64
CA GLY A 92 14.25 3.79 -6.62
C GLY A 92 13.52 4.21 -5.36
N ILE A 93 12.24 4.55 -5.52
CA ILE A 93 11.34 4.82 -4.41
C ILE A 93 11.17 3.57 -3.51
N GLU A 94 11.30 2.38 -4.09
CA GLU A 94 11.14 1.11 -3.39
C GLU A 94 12.13 0.94 -2.24
N LYS A 95 13.34 1.46 -2.39
CA LYS A 95 14.32 1.45 -1.31
C LYS A 95 13.83 2.25 -0.11
N THR A 96 13.32 3.44 -0.33
CA THR A 96 12.76 4.29 0.72
C THR A 96 11.56 3.63 1.40
N ILE A 97 10.68 3.02 0.61
CA ILE A 97 9.52 2.29 1.14
C ILE A 97 9.97 1.15 2.05
N ASN A 98 10.96 0.38 1.61
CA ASN A 98 11.45 -0.75 2.38
C ASN A 98 12.12 -0.34 3.69
N GLU A 99 12.84 0.79 3.69
CA GLU A 99 13.58 1.24 4.87
C GLU A 99 12.74 2.07 5.84
N LYS A 100 11.85 2.92 5.33
CA LYS A 100 11.13 3.92 6.13
C LYS A 100 9.62 3.73 6.15
N GLY A 101 9.07 2.89 5.31
CA GLY A 101 7.64 2.65 5.28
C GLY A 101 7.13 2.05 6.58
N VAL A 102 5.85 2.29 6.87
CA VAL A 102 5.18 1.72 8.04
C VAL A 102 4.43 0.47 7.61
N LEU A 103 4.82 -0.67 8.18
CA LEU A 103 4.17 -1.94 7.88
C LEU A 103 2.78 -1.99 8.50
N ILE A 104 1.76 -2.07 7.65
CA ILE A 104 0.37 -2.18 8.09
C ILE A 104 -0.02 -3.65 8.24
N TYR A 105 0.47 -4.50 7.34
CA TYR A 105 0.21 -5.94 7.34
C TYR A 105 1.42 -6.68 6.77
N GLY A 106 1.72 -7.82 7.35
CA GLY A 106 2.83 -8.69 6.95
C GLY A 106 3.95 -8.73 7.99
#